data_15bb74ce960018e71c97d48f8d214a0a
#
_entry.id   15bb74ce960018e71c97d48f8d214a0a
#
_cell.length_a   1.000
_cell.length_b   1.000
_cell.length_c   1.000
_cell.angle_alpha   90.00
_cell.angle_beta   90.00
_cell.angle_gamma   90.00
#
_symmetry.space_group_name_H-M   'P 1'
#
loop_
_entity.id
_entity.type
_entity.pdbx_description
1 polymer ?
#
loop_
_entity_poly.entity_id
_entity_poly.type
_entity_poly.pdbx_seq_one_letter_code
_entity_poly.pdbx_strand_id
1 'polypeptide(L)'
;MTQGGIINSSPVRFKRTFPILLTVLLIAAALTAVVQLRRRAPPEPARLLPSADAFFYLNLKWVRTLNAVSQLPQVVHEAEYEHFIQETGFQFERDLDEAAFAVHYPQSWRAGGTGGKAPEPRFSEVFVGRFNGERVRAYLKHMAAEIDNFEGTDIFSIPLEGRTLRAAILNVDSVALSNHDDPTVIRGIIDRSHKLASPFAGPAFLRQYYKYVPLASLTWLIARVEPSSTPANFLDWSILFQKPAVVMVSARYLRALHLQAEAFTNSEDDAQTLTSRLSAYLNVFHAAESSVGLKGPDPDVKAFFDSLSVSTKGDRTILTASIPPGFLRKALAESPDLAPPTSSQKTPQPAPAAPGHSNSGTQN
;
A
#
# COMPACT_ATOMS: atom_id res chain seq x y z
N MET A 1 -7.18 -2.02 87.07
CA MET A 1 -8.38 -2.55 86.35
C MET A 1 -8.26 -2.03 84.92
N THR A 2 -7.71 -2.86 84.00
CA THR A 2 -7.47 -2.52 82.57
C THR A 2 -8.29 -3.53 81.76
N GLN A 3 -9.37 -3.07 81.11
CA GLN A 3 -10.14 -3.90 80.19
C GLN A 3 -9.48 -3.94 78.84
N GLY A 4 -9.03 -5.13 78.44
CA GLY A 4 -8.57 -5.42 77.13
C GLY A 4 -9.72 -5.63 76.13
N GLY A 5 -9.91 -4.74 75.19
CA GLY A 5 -10.87 -4.87 74.09
C GLY A 5 -10.40 -5.95 73.07
N ILE A 6 -11.22 -7.02 72.97
CA ILE A 6 -11.05 -8.08 71.98
C ILE A 6 -11.55 -7.56 70.65
N ILE A 7 -10.58 -7.32 69.68
CA ILE A 7 -10.93 -7.02 68.29
C ILE A 7 -11.35 -8.32 67.63
N ASN A 8 -12.64 -8.46 67.42
CA ASN A 8 -13.25 -9.59 66.73
C ASN A 8 -13.07 -9.42 65.19
N SER A 9 -11.98 -9.96 64.64
CA SER A 9 -11.78 -10.03 63.19
C SER A 9 -12.66 -11.14 62.59
N SER A 10 -13.78 -10.75 62.02
CA SER A 10 -14.66 -11.67 61.30
C SER A 10 -13.88 -12.29 60.11
N PRO A 11 -13.85 -13.62 59.94
CA PRO A 11 -13.18 -14.23 58.80
C PRO A 11 -13.96 -13.89 57.53
N VAL A 12 -13.32 -13.14 56.64
CA VAL A 12 -13.82 -12.81 55.30
C VAL A 12 -14.19 -14.12 54.63
N ARG A 13 -15.44 -14.29 54.19
CA ARG A 13 -15.97 -15.50 53.55
C ARG A 13 -15.35 -15.68 52.14
N PHE A 14 -14.10 -16.06 52.07
CA PHE A 14 -13.29 -16.31 50.87
C PHE A 14 -13.87 -17.40 49.94
N LYS A 15 -14.69 -18.32 50.49
CA LYS A 15 -15.19 -19.49 49.71
C LYS A 15 -16.25 -19.17 48.64
N ARG A 16 -16.96 -18.03 48.69
CA ARG A 16 -17.98 -17.65 47.67
C ARG A 16 -17.53 -16.61 46.69
N THR A 17 -16.54 -15.79 47.01
CA THR A 17 -16.02 -14.73 46.16
C THR A 17 -14.97 -15.23 45.17
N PHE A 18 -14.26 -16.31 45.52
CA PHE A 18 -13.21 -16.88 44.69
C PHE A 18 -13.71 -17.33 43.28
N PRO A 19 -14.82 -18.10 43.13
CA PRO A 19 -15.30 -18.49 41.79
C PRO A 19 -15.78 -17.29 40.97
N ILE A 20 -16.36 -16.26 41.60
CA ILE A 20 -16.78 -15.04 40.91
C ILE A 20 -15.57 -14.29 40.40
N LEU A 21 -14.53 -14.11 41.22
CA LEU A 21 -13.30 -13.43 40.86
C LEU A 21 -12.55 -14.18 39.73
N LEU A 22 -12.52 -15.52 39.81
CA LEU A 22 -11.96 -16.36 38.75
C LEU A 22 -12.71 -16.22 37.42
N THR A 23 -14.05 -16.18 37.45
CA THR A 23 -14.87 -16.00 36.25
C THR A 23 -14.66 -14.62 35.64
N VAL A 24 -14.59 -13.55 36.42
CA VAL A 24 -14.28 -12.20 35.93
C VAL A 24 -12.90 -12.14 35.32
N LEU A 25 -11.90 -12.78 35.93
CA LEU A 25 -10.54 -12.83 35.43
C LEU A 25 -10.47 -13.61 34.07
N LEU A 26 -11.18 -14.74 33.96
CA LEU A 26 -11.26 -15.49 32.71
C LEU A 26 -11.95 -14.72 31.59
N ILE A 27 -13.04 -14.00 31.89
CA ILE A 27 -13.72 -13.13 30.92
C ILE A 27 -12.80 -11.99 30.51
N ALA A 28 -12.10 -11.33 31.42
CA ALA A 28 -11.15 -10.28 31.13
C ALA A 28 -9.98 -10.80 30.27
N ALA A 29 -9.45 -11.97 30.59
CA ALA A 29 -8.41 -12.63 29.81
C ALA A 29 -8.90 -13.00 28.39
N ALA A 30 -10.11 -13.55 28.27
CA ALA A 30 -10.72 -13.85 26.98
C ALA A 30 -10.96 -12.59 26.13
N LEU A 31 -11.49 -11.52 26.73
CA LEU A 31 -11.66 -10.23 26.05
C LEU A 31 -10.31 -9.64 25.61
N THR A 32 -9.31 -9.69 26.48
CA THR A 32 -7.95 -9.23 26.14
C THR A 32 -7.36 -10.05 24.99
N ALA A 33 -7.53 -11.37 25.01
CA ALA A 33 -7.08 -12.25 23.94
C ALA A 33 -7.81 -11.94 22.62
N VAL A 34 -9.14 -11.74 22.64
CA VAL A 34 -9.92 -11.36 21.46
C VAL A 34 -9.47 -10.00 20.91
N VAL A 35 -9.25 -9.00 21.77
CA VAL A 35 -8.75 -7.68 21.36
C VAL A 35 -7.34 -7.78 20.76
N GLN A 36 -6.46 -8.56 21.37
CA GLN A 36 -5.11 -8.82 20.85
C GLN A 36 -5.15 -9.53 19.48
N LEU A 37 -6.00 -10.54 19.35
CA LEU A 37 -6.19 -11.26 18.07
C LEU A 37 -6.75 -10.34 16.98
N ARG A 38 -7.75 -9.50 17.30
CA ARG A 38 -8.30 -8.50 16.37
C ARG A 38 -7.25 -7.48 15.94
N ARG A 39 -6.40 -7.02 16.85
CA ARG A 39 -5.31 -6.07 16.54
C ARG A 39 -4.23 -6.68 15.64
N ARG A 40 -4.11 -8.01 15.61
CA ARG A 40 -3.17 -8.74 14.75
C ARG A 40 -3.79 -9.28 13.46
N ALA A 41 -5.09 -9.06 13.24
CA ALA A 41 -5.74 -9.43 12.00
C ALA A 41 -5.46 -8.37 10.92
N PRO A 42 -5.31 -8.79 9.64
CA PRO A 42 -5.25 -7.83 8.53
C PRO A 42 -6.48 -6.91 8.52
N PRO A 43 -6.36 -5.68 7.98
CA PRO A 43 -7.49 -4.78 7.77
C PRO A 43 -8.61 -5.46 6.98
N GLU A 44 -9.85 -5.03 7.21
CA GLU A 44 -11.01 -5.65 6.58
C GLU A 44 -10.92 -5.70 5.05
N PRO A 45 -10.60 -4.59 4.33
CA PRO A 45 -10.50 -4.65 2.88
C PRO A 45 -9.47 -5.67 2.38
N ALA A 46 -8.35 -5.84 3.09
CA ALA A 46 -7.34 -6.83 2.73
C ALA A 46 -7.81 -8.28 2.98
N ARG A 47 -8.71 -8.52 3.94
CA ARG A 47 -9.29 -9.85 4.20
C ARG A 47 -10.33 -10.27 3.16
N LEU A 48 -10.93 -9.31 2.48
CA LEU A 48 -11.88 -9.55 1.39
C LEU A 48 -11.19 -10.01 0.10
N LEU A 49 -9.91 -9.71 -0.07
CA LEU A 49 -9.15 -10.06 -1.26
C LEU A 49 -9.04 -11.56 -1.50
N PRO A 50 -8.96 -12.02 -2.75
CA PRO A 50 -8.69 -13.42 -3.11
C PRO A 50 -7.25 -13.82 -2.76
N SER A 51 -6.94 -15.13 -2.86
CA SER A 51 -5.56 -15.61 -2.80
C SER A 51 -4.75 -15.03 -3.96
N ALA A 52 -3.55 -14.52 -3.68
CA ALA A 52 -2.70 -13.85 -4.66
C ALA A 52 -1.21 -14.03 -4.31
N ASP A 53 -0.32 -13.56 -5.19
CA ASP A 53 1.13 -13.63 -5.00
C ASP A 53 1.69 -12.43 -4.27
N ALA A 54 1.00 -11.28 -4.35
CA ALA A 54 1.33 -10.12 -3.56
C ALA A 54 0.08 -9.40 -3.04
N PHE A 55 0.23 -8.74 -1.89
CA PHE A 55 -0.78 -7.90 -1.26
C PHE A 55 -0.18 -6.56 -0.91
N PHE A 56 -0.90 -5.49 -1.22
CA PHE A 56 -0.56 -4.15 -0.83
C PHE A 56 -1.75 -3.50 -0.11
N TYR A 57 -1.47 -2.70 0.91
CA TYR A 57 -2.48 -1.97 1.66
C TYR A 57 -2.01 -0.55 1.96
N LEU A 58 -2.94 0.38 1.88
CA LEU A 58 -2.73 1.80 2.16
C LEU A 58 -3.87 2.33 3.03
N ASN A 59 -3.54 3.03 4.11
CA ASN A 59 -4.48 3.74 4.98
C ASN A 59 -4.34 5.25 4.80
N LEU A 60 -5.13 5.81 3.90
CA LEU A 60 -5.13 7.25 3.58
C LEU A 60 -5.80 8.10 4.66
N LYS A 61 -6.72 7.53 5.43
CA LYS A 61 -7.36 8.22 6.55
C LYS A 61 -6.32 8.70 7.57
N TRP A 62 -5.37 7.85 7.91
CA TRP A 62 -4.25 8.21 8.78
C TRP A 62 -3.30 9.20 8.09
N VAL A 63 -3.02 9.01 6.81
CA VAL A 63 -2.15 9.93 6.05
C VAL A 63 -2.72 11.34 6.05
N ARG A 64 -4.04 11.51 5.85
CA ARG A 64 -4.70 12.81 5.91
C ARG A 64 -4.66 13.48 7.29
N THR A 65 -4.63 12.72 8.37
CA THR A 65 -4.51 13.29 9.73
C THR A 65 -3.09 13.77 10.06
N LEU A 66 -2.10 13.35 9.27
CA LEU A 66 -0.73 13.82 9.43
C LEU A 66 -0.61 15.19 8.74
N ASN A 67 -0.16 16.22 9.47
CA ASN A 67 0.08 17.56 8.92
C ASN A 67 1.07 17.59 7.73
N ALA A 68 1.74 16.47 7.45
CA ALA A 68 2.60 16.31 6.29
C ALA A 68 1.85 16.45 4.95
N VAL A 69 0.57 16.10 4.88
CA VAL A 69 -0.24 16.16 3.64
C VAL A 69 -0.55 17.59 3.22
N SER A 70 -0.69 18.51 4.18
CA SER A 70 -0.92 19.94 3.87
C SER A 70 0.28 20.62 3.18
N GLN A 71 1.42 19.96 3.13
CA GLN A 71 2.66 20.44 2.51
C GLN A 71 2.96 19.76 1.17
N LEU A 72 2.11 18.83 0.73
CA LEU A 72 2.25 18.21 -0.58
C LEU A 72 1.79 19.19 -1.67
N PRO A 73 2.45 19.22 -2.83
CA PRO A 73 1.99 20.02 -3.96
C PRO A 73 0.59 19.58 -4.36
N GLN A 74 -0.20 20.51 -4.89
CA GLN A 74 -1.52 20.18 -5.43
C GLN A 74 -1.34 19.24 -6.61
N VAL A 75 -2.05 18.12 -6.59
CA VAL A 75 -2.07 17.17 -7.70
C VAL A 75 -2.82 17.82 -8.86
N VAL A 76 -2.17 17.90 -10.01
CA VAL A 76 -2.84 18.30 -11.26
C VAL A 76 -3.56 17.07 -11.78
N HIS A 77 -4.87 17.14 -11.88
CA HIS A 77 -5.67 16.03 -12.37
C HIS A 77 -5.67 15.99 -13.90
N GLU A 78 -5.59 14.79 -14.44
CA GLU A 78 -5.84 14.54 -15.86
C GLU A 78 -7.33 14.70 -16.19
N ALA A 79 -7.64 15.03 -17.44
CA ALA A 79 -9.03 15.31 -17.87
C ALA A 79 -9.99 14.13 -17.61
N GLU A 80 -9.52 12.89 -17.75
CA GLU A 80 -10.30 11.68 -17.47
C GLU A 80 -10.64 11.54 -16.00
N TYR A 81 -9.69 11.86 -15.11
CA TYR A 81 -9.92 11.83 -13.69
C TYR A 81 -10.85 12.96 -13.24
N GLU A 82 -10.75 14.16 -13.81
CA GLU A 82 -11.69 15.25 -13.57
C GLU A 82 -13.12 14.87 -14.00
N HIS A 83 -13.27 14.20 -15.14
CA HIS A 83 -14.56 13.68 -15.59
C HIS A 83 -15.13 12.65 -14.59
N PHE A 84 -14.30 11.72 -14.11
CA PHE A 84 -14.69 10.76 -13.08
C PHE A 84 -15.16 11.46 -11.80
N ILE A 85 -14.46 12.50 -11.33
CA ILE A 85 -14.87 13.30 -10.15
C ILE A 85 -16.23 13.97 -10.39
N GLN A 86 -16.44 14.55 -11.57
CA GLN A 86 -17.70 15.21 -11.91
C GLN A 86 -18.88 14.23 -11.92
N GLU A 87 -18.71 13.05 -12.49
CA GLU A 87 -19.73 12.03 -12.58
C GLU A 87 -20.04 11.38 -11.23
N THR A 88 -19.03 10.96 -10.49
CA THR A 88 -19.18 10.21 -9.24
C THR A 88 -19.28 11.07 -7.99
N GLY A 89 -18.70 12.28 -8.02
CA GLY A 89 -18.48 13.13 -6.85
C GLY A 89 -17.36 12.63 -5.93
N PHE A 90 -16.65 11.57 -6.31
CA PHE A 90 -15.61 10.92 -5.52
C PHE A 90 -14.22 11.40 -5.97
N GLN A 91 -13.42 11.81 -5.00
CA GLN A 91 -12.04 12.23 -5.20
C GLN A 91 -11.13 11.40 -4.29
N PHE A 92 -10.17 10.67 -4.88
CA PHE A 92 -9.33 9.72 -4.15
C PHE A 92 -8.62 10.36 -2.97
N GLU A 93 -8.02 11.52 -3.15
CA GLU A 93 -7.24 12.22 -2.14
C GLU A 93 -8.09 12.66 -0.94
N ARG A 94 -9.37 12.96 -1.20
CA ARG A 94 -10.32 13.48 -0.20
C ARG A 94 -11.15 12.38 0.44
N ASP A 95 -11.63 11.42 -0.37
CA ASP A 95 -12.73 10.54 0.01
C ASP A 95 -12.31 9.08 0.23
N LEU A 96 -11.14 8.64 -0.30
CA LEU A 96 -10.64 7.30 -0.11
C LEU A 96 -10.00 7.16 1.28
N ASP A 97 -10.52 6.29 2.13
CA ASP A 97 -10.01 6.04 3.47
C ASP A 97 -8.96 4.92 3.49
N GLU A 98 -9.26 3.79 2.84
CA GLU A 98 -8.39 2.63 2.78
C GLU A 98 -8.42 2.00 1.39
N ALA A 99 -7.29 1.43 0.97
CA ALA A 99 -7.19 0.65 -0.24
C ALA A 99 -6.40 -0.64 0.01
N ALA A 100 -6.89 -1.74 -0.52
CA ALA A 100 -6.21 -3.03 -0.47
C ALA A 100 -6.16 -3.65 -1.86
N PHE A 101 -5.01 -4.18 -2.24
CA PHE A 101 -4.72 -4.72 -3.56
C PHE A 101 -4.18 -6.15 -3.42
N ALA A 102 -4.62 -7.03 -4.29
CA ALA A 102 -4.07 -8.35 -4.51
C ALA A 102 -3.53 -8.43 -5.95
N VAL A 103 -2.27 -8.86 -6.09
CA VAL A 103 -1.60 -8.97 -7.37
C VAL A 103 -1.41 -10.45 -7.69
N HIS A 104 -1.95 -10.87 -8.84
CA HIS A 104 -1.85 -12.24 -9.33
C HIS A 104 -0.79 -12.29 -10.43
N TYR A 105 0.29 -13.01 -10.18
CA TYR A 105 1.35 -13.16 -11.15
C TYR A 105 0.92 -14.13 -12.25
N PRO A 106 1.21 -13.83 -13.51
CA PRO A 106 1.00 -14.75 -14.60
C PRO A 106 1.78 -16.06 -14.39
N GLN A 107 1.18 -17.18 -14.75
CA GLN A 107 1.88 -18.49 -14.60
C GLN A 107 3.18 -18.55 -15.41
N SER A 108 3.25 -17.86 -16.57
CA SER A 108 4.44 -17.76 -17.39
C SER A 108 5.64 -17.11 -16.69
N TRP A 109 5.40 -16.27 -15.68
CA TRP A 109 6.48 -15.70 -14.86
C TRP A 109 7.18 -16.78 -14.04
N ARG A 110 6.44 -17.80 -13.58
CA ARG A 110 7.00 -18.93 -12.83
C ARG A 110 7.74 -19.95 -13.73
N ALA A 111 7.41 -19.97 -15.00
CA ALA A 111 7.97 -20.94 -15.96
C ALA A 111 9.25 -20.47 -16.66
N GLY A 112 9.79 -19.28 -16.34
CA GLY A 112 10.99 -18.76 -16.98
C GLY A 112 10.82 -18.52 -18.50
N GLY A 113 9.63 -18.12 -18.93
CA GLY A 113 9.28 -17.97 -20.35
C GLY A 113 10.20 -16.97 -21.05
N THR A 114 11.05 -17.49 -21.92
CA THR A 114 11.93 -16.73 -22.79
C THR A 114 11.21 -16.41 -24.09
N GLY A 115 10.92 -15.16 -24.33
CA GLY A 115 10.52 -14.64 -25.64
C GLY A 115 9.08 -14.14 -25.71
N GLY A 116 8.93 -12.82 -25.87
CA GLY A 116 7.67 -12.11 -26.03
C GLY A 116 7.46 -11.02 -24.99
N LYS A 117 6.48 -10.13 -25.23
CA LYS A 117 6.04 -9.16 -24.23
C LYS A 117 5.55 -9.93 -22.99
N ALA A 118 6.19 -9.73 -21.85
CA ALA A 118 5.77 -10.40 -20.60
C ALA A 118 4.30 -10.08 -20.33
N PRO A 119 3.46 -11.11 -20.05
CA PRO A 119 2.07 -10.85 -19.73
C PRO A 119 1.98 -10.01 -18.45
N GLU A 120 1.08 -9.07 -18.45
CA GLU A 120 0.86 -8.18 -17.31
C GLU A 120 0.14 -8.91 -16.18
N PRO A 121 0.43 -8.57 -14.92
CA PRO A 121 -0.26 -9.14 -13.78
C PRO A 121 -1.75 -8.79 -13.78
N ARG A 122 -2.53 -9.57 -13.05
CA ARG A 122 -3.94 -9.30 -12.76
C ARG A 122 -4.06 -8.71 -11.37
N PHE A 123 -5.06 -7.87 -11.18
CA PHE A 123 -5.31 -7.19 -9.92
C PHE A 123 -6.72 -7.47 -9.42
N SER A 124 -6.83 -7.51 -8.10
CA SER A 124 -8.12 -7.44 -7.40
C SER A 124 -7.96 -6.43 -6.27
N GLU A 125 -8.94 -5.56 -6.12
CA GLU A 125 -8.85 -4.37 -5.30
C GLU A 125 -10.11 -4.21 -4.46
N VAL A 126 -9.95 -3.68 -3.25
CA VAL A 126 -11.05 -3.24 -2.39
C VAL A 126 -10.73 -1.85 -1.88
N PHE A 127 -11.60 -0.92 -2.19
CA PHE A 127 -11.55 0.46 -1.75
C PHE A 127 -12.60 0.71 -0.67
N VAL A 128 -12.20 1.40 0.39
CA VAL A 128 -13.09 1.87 1.45
C VAL A 128 -13.01 3.37 1.53
N GLY A 129 -14.16 4.04 1.51
CA GLY A 129 -14.20 5.49 1.49
C GLY A 129 -15.62 6.05 1.53
N ARG A 130 -15.74 7.35 1.29
CA ARG A 130 -17.03 8.06 1.31
C ARG A 130 -17.62 8.13 -0.09
N PHE A 131 -18.28 7.07 -0.51
CA PHE A 131 -18.91 6.96 -1.83
C PHE A 131 -20.35 7.47 -1.84
N ASN A 132 -20.71 8.21 -2.89
CA ASN A 132 -22.12 8.36 -3.25
C ASN A 132 -22.54 7.14 -4.07
N GLY A 133 -23.16 6.15 -3.41
CA GLY A 133 -23.48 4.86 -4.02
C GLY A 133 -24.37 4.96 -5.26
N GLU A 134 -25.30 5.94 -5.31
CA GLU A 134 -26.18 6.13 -6.48
C GLU A 134 -25.38 6.67 -7.68
N ARG A 135 -24.53 7.69 -7.47
CA ARG A 135 -23.72 8.25 -8.54
C ARG A 135 -22.69 7.26 -9.06
N VAL A 136 -22.00 6.55 -8.15
CA VAL A 136 -21.05 5.50 -8.51
C VAL A 136 -21.75 4.39 -9.29
N ARG A 137 -22.94 3.95 -8.86
CA ARG A 137 -23.74 2.94 -9.59
C ARG A 137 -24.14 3.43 -10.99
N ALA A 138 -24.58 4.67 -11.12
CA ALA A 138 -24.95 5.27 -12.41
C ALA A 138 -23.74 5.32 -13.36
N TYR A 139 -22.59 5.75 -12.85
CA TYR A 139 -21.35 5.78 -13.60
C TYR A 139 -20.90 4.38 -14.06
N LEU A 140 -20.87 3.40 -13.15
CA LEU A 140 -20.51 2.02 -13.49
C LEU A 140 -21.49 1.40 -14.50
N LYS A 141 -22.79 1.70 -14.37
CA LYS A 141 -23.80 1.24 -15.31
C LYS A 141 -23.61 1.84 -16.71
N HIS A 142 -23.18 3.10 -16.80
CA HIS A 142 -22.89 3.75 -18.07
C HIS A 142 -21.67 3.13 -18.76
N MET A 143 -20.63 2.76 -18.00
CA MET A 143 -19.40 2.18 -18.51
C MET A 143 -19.49 0.68 -18.82
N ALA A 144 -20.44 -0.04 -18.22
CA ALA A 144 -20.55 -1.48 -18.32
C ALA A 144 -21.10 -1.93 -19.67
N ALA A 145 -20.44 -2.90 -20.30
CA ALA A 145 -20.98 -3.63 -21.45
C ALA A 145 -21.98 -4.73 -21.02
N GLU A 146 -21.82 -5.26 -19.79
CA GLU A 146 -22.68 -6.31 -19.23
C GLU A 146 -22.84 -6.07 -17.72
N ILE A 147 -24.03 -6.39 -17.21
CA ILE A 147 -24.31 -6.34 -15.77
C ILE A 147 -24.88 -7.71 -15.38
N ASP A 148 -24.18 -8.39 -14.46
CA ASP A 148 -24.58 -9.64 -13.84
C ASP A 148 -25.01 -9.37 -12.39
N ASN A 149 -25.79 -10.28 -11.79
CA ASN A 149 -26.18 -10.19 -10.39
C ASN A 149 -25.74 -11.46 -9.65
N PHE A 150 -24.98 -11.27 -8.58
CA PHE A 150 -24.52 -12.35 -7.72
C PHE A 150 -24.89 -12.06 -6.26
N GLU A 151 -25.73 -12.91 -5.68
CA GLU A 151 -26.21 -12.80 -4.29
C GLU A 151 -26.79 -11.40 -3.95
N GLY A 152 -27.52 -10.80 -4.91
CA GLY A 152 -28.12 -9.47 -4.74
C GLY A 152 -27.19 -8.30 -4.97
N THR A 153 -25.93 -8.53 -5.33
CA THR A 153 -24.94 -7.51 -5.68
C THR A 153 -24.73 -7.47 -7.19
N ASP A 154 -24.84 -6.29 -7.79
CA ASP A 154 -24.59 -6.09 -9.22
C ASP A 154 -23.08 -6.10 -9.49
N ILE A 155 -22.67 -6.84 -10.52
CA ILE A 155 -21.32 -6.90 -11.06
C ILE A 155 -21.34 -6.20 -12.42
N PHE A 156 -20.60 -5.11 -12.53
CA PHE A 156 -20.47 -4.30 -13.74
C PHE A 156 -19.22 -4.75 -14.50
N SER A 157 -19.39 -5.33 -15.69
CA SER A 157 -18.30 -5.75 -16.57
C SER A 157 -17.96 -4.64 -17.56
N ILE A 158 -16.81 -4.01 -17.39
CA ILE A 158 -16.35 -2.84 -18.14
C ILE A 158 -15.19 -3.29 -19.04
N PRO A 159 -15.27 -3.12 -20.38
CA PRO A 159 -14.15 -3.39 -21.28
C PRO A 159 -13.08 -2.31 -21.10
N LEU A 160 -11.84 -2.73 -20.85
CA LEU A 160 -10.72 -1.84 -20.63
C LEU A 160 -9.45 -2.44 -21.28
N GLU A 161 -8.92 -1.79 -22.32
CA GLU A 161 -7.65 -2.16 -22.96
C GLU A 161 -7.54 -3.65 -23.35
N GLY A 162 -8.62 -4.20 -23.93
CA GLY A 162 -8.67 -5.62 -24.33
C GLY A 162 -8.87 -6.61 -23.17
N ARG A 163 -9.23 -6.12 -21.99
CA ARG A 163 -9.56 -6.88 -20.78
C ARG A 163 -10.94 -6.52 -20.27
N THR A 164 -11.43 -7.29 -19.32
CA THR A 164 -12.67 -6.98 -18.61
C THR A 164 -12.35 -6.59 -17.18
N LEU A 165 -12.63 -5.35 -16.81
CA LEU A 165 -12.64 -4.90 -15.42
C LEU A 165 -14.04 -5.19 -14.86
N ARG A 166 -14.11 -5.93 -13.76
CA ARG A 166 -15.36 -6.19 -13.04
C ARG A 166 -15.39 -5.35 -11.78
N ALA A 167 -16.45 -4.56 -11.62
CA ALA A 167 -16.69 -3.70 -10.47
C ALA A 167 -17.93 -4.15 -9.70
N ALA A 168 -17.91 -4.06 -8.38
CA ALA A 168 -19.06 -4.33 -7.53
C ALA A 168 -19.09 -3.38 -6.33
N ILE A 169 -20.25 -2.81 -6.03
CA ILE A 169 -20.46 -2.01 -4.81
C ILE A 169 -20.84 -3.00 -3.71
N LEU A 170 -19.92 -3.21 -2.76
CA LEU A 170 -20.11 -4.20 -1.69
C LEU A 170 -21.06 -3.71 -0.61
N ASN A 171 -20.93 -2.43 -0.23
CA ASN A 171 -21.79 -1.76 0.74
C ASN A 171 -21.71 -0.23 0.57
N VAL A 172 -22.17 0.54 1.57
CA VAL A 172 -22.26 2.02 1.49
C VAL A 172 -20.90 2.72 1.43
N ASP A 173 -19.84 2.08 1.87
CA ASP A 173 -18.49 2.64 1.99
C ASP A 173 -17.42 1.81 1.29
N SER A 174 -17.77 0.71 0.60
CA SER A 174 -16.77 -0.12 -0.06
C SER A 174 -17.15 -0.60 -1.46
N VAL A 175 -16.15 -0.57 -2.33
CA VAL A 175 -16.22 -0.98 -3.74
C VAL A 175 -15.09 -1.97 -4.02
N ALA A 176 -15.41 -3.05 -4.73
CA ALA A 176 -14.43 -4.02 -5.21
C ALA A 176 -14.25 -3.91 -6.72
N LEU A 177 -13.01 -4.09 -7.15
CA LEU A 177 -12.62 -4.16 -8.56
C LEU A 177 -11.78 -5.42 -8.81
N SER A 178 -11.89 -6.01 -10.00
CA SER A 178 -10.99 -7.08 -10.42
C SER A 178 -10.87 -7.13 -11.94
N ASN A 179 -9.65 -7.15 -12.46
CA ASN A 179 -9.38 -7.42 -13.89
C ASN A 179 -8.91 -8.87 -14.11
N HIS A 180 -9.16 -9.77 -13.14
CA HIS A 180 -8.84 -11.18 -13.27
C HIS A 180 -9.72 -11.84 -14.34
N ASP A 181 -9.15 -12.72 -15.16
CA ASP A 181 -9.87 -13.37 -16.26
C ASP A 181 -11.05 -14.24 -15.75
N ASP A 182 -10.86 -14.91 -14.60
CA ASP A 182 -11.87 -15.72 -13.95
C ASP A 182 -12.90 -14.83 -13.21
N PRO A 183 -14.18 -14.85 -13.61
CA PRO A 183 -15.25 -14.07 -12.95
C PRO A 183 -15.54 -14.54 -11.52
N THR A 184 -15.14 -15.75 -11.13
CA THR A 184 -15.34 -16.24 -9.76
C THR A 184 -14.53 -15.47 -8.72
N VAL A 185 -13.49 -14.75 -9.16
CA VAL A 185 -12.64 -13.93 -8.28
C VAL A 185 -13.44 -12.79 -7.65
N ILE A 186 -14.16 -11.99 -8.46
CA ILE A 186 -15.01 -10.91 -7.93
C ILE A 186 -16.19 -11.44 -7.11
N ARG A 187 -16.81 -12.56 -7.54
CA ARG A 187 -17.86 -13.22 -6.79
C ARG A 187 -17.38 -13.69 -5.42
N GLY A 188 -16.16 -14.21 -5.34
CA GLY A 188 -15.54 -14.57 -4.06
C GLY A 188 -15.27 -13.38 -3.13
N ILE A 189 -15.04 -12.18 -3.64
CA ILE A 189 -14.94 -10.95 -2.83
C ILE A 189 -16.32 -10.58 -2.28
N ILE A 190 -17.36 -10.64 -3.10
CA ILE A 190 -18.75 -10.38 -2.70
C ILE A 190 -19.19 -11.36 -1.60
N ASP A 191 -18.99 -12.66 -1.80
CA ASP A 191 -19.33 -13.70 -0.82
C ASP A 191 -18.65 -13.45 0.53
N ARG A 192 -17.37 -13.08 0.54
CA ARG A 192 -16.64 -12.74 1.76
C ARG A 192 -17.15 -11.46 2.43
N SER A 193 -17.64 -10.49 1.65
CA SER A 193 -18.21 -9.25 2.21
C SER A 193 -19.54 -9.48 2.92
N HIS A 194 -20.35 -10.44 2.45
CA HIS A 194 -21.61 -10.82 3.07
C HIS A 194 -21.43 -11.66 4.34
N LYS A 195 -20.39 -12.50 4.37
CA LYS A 195 -20.03 -13.27 5.55
C LYS A 195 -19.23 -12.37 6.46
N LEU A 196 -19.87 -11.74 7.46
CA LEU A 196 -19.27 -10.87 8.47
C LEU A 196 -17.81 -11.25 8.70
N ALA A 197 -16.89 -10.37 8.25
CA ALA A 197 -15.48 -10.71 8.10
C ALA A 197 -14.88 -11.16 9.42
N SER A 198 -14.83 -12.48 9.62
CA SER A 198 -14.15 -13.06 10.77
C SER A 198 -12.72 -12.49 10.81
N PRO A 199 -12.20 -12.08 11.99
CA PRO A 199 -10.80 -11.65 12.11
C PRO A 199 -9.80 -12.73 11.67
N PHE A 200 -10.26 -13.97 11.57
CA PHE A 200 -9.49 -15.11 11.07
C PHE A 200 -9.69 -15.40 9.58
N ALA A 201 -10.56 -14.65 8.89
CA ALA A 201 -10.78 -14.77 7.46
C ALA A 201 -9.64 -14.15 6.65
N GLY A 202 -9.68 -14.36 5.34
CA GLY A 202 -8.71 -13.82 4.38
C GLY A 202 -7.71 -14.87 3.88
N PRO A 203 -6.91 -14.50 2.87
CA PRO A 203 -5.95 -15.39 2.23
C PRO A 203 -4.92 -15.97 3.21
N ALA A 204 -4.64 -17.26 3.11
CA ALA A 204 -3.71 -17.95 4.02
C ALA A 204 -2.30 -17.32 3.96
N PHE A 205 -1.82 -17.01 2.75
CA PHE A 205 -0.53 -16.35 2.54
C PHE A 205 -0.46 -14.99 3.25
N LEU A 206 -1.49 -14.13 3.09
CA LEU A 206 -1.55 -12.86 3.79
C LEU A 206 -1.50 -13.07 5.31
N ARG A 207 -2.32 -13.96 5.88
CA ARG A 207 -2.37 -14.21 7.33
C ARG A 207 -1.04 -14.73 7.89
N GLN A 208 -0.34 -15.56 7.11
CA GLN A 208 0.95 -16.12 7.51
C GLN A 208 2.00 -15.04 7.77
N TYR A 209 2.06 -14.00 6.93
CA TYR A 209 3.09 -12.97 7.00
C TYR A 209 2.63 -11.67 7.65
N TYR A 210 1.32 -11.39 7.67
CA TYR A 210 0.79 -10.15 8.29
C TYR A 210 1.14 -10.03 9.79
N LYS A 211 1.33 -11.12 10.49
CA LYS A 211 1.75 -11.12 11.90
C LYS A 211 3.08 -10.39 12.16
N TYR A 212 3.89 -10.18 11.13
CA TYR A 212 5.16 -9.45 11.19
C TYR A 212 5.01 -7.97 10.84
N VAL A 213 3.89 -7.56 10.27
CA VAL A 213 3.60 -6.14 10.01
C VAL A 213 3.49 -5.40 11.34
N PRO A 214 4.27 -4.34 11.56
CA PRO A 214 4.19 -3.53 12.77
C PRO A 214 2.80 -2.95 12.98
N LEU A 215 2.37 -2.86 14.23
CA LEU A 215 1.10 -2.20 14.57
C LEU A 215 1.10 -0.74 14.13
N ALA A 216 -0.05 -0.24 13.70
CA ALA A 216 -0.25 1.12 13.19
C ALA A 216 0.58 1.45 11.94
N SER A 217 0.93 0.45 11.11
CA SER A 217 1.47 0.69 9.78
C SER A 217 0.45 1.42 8.91
N LEU A 218 0.90 2.51 8.27
CA LEU A 218 0.09 3.29 7.31
C LEU A 218 -0.07 2.53 5.99
N THR A 219 0.98 1.85 5.61
CA THR A 219 1.02 1.03 4.40
C THR A 219 1.89 -0.20 4.64
N TRP A 220 1.59 -1.25 3.91
CA TRP A 220 2.42 -2.44 3.88
C TRP A 220 2.26 -3.19 2.55
N LEU A 221 3.31 -3.91 2.19
CA LEU A 221 3.38 -4.82 1.05
C LEU A 221 3.83 -6.19 1.57
N ILE A 222 3.20 -7.26 1.13
CA ILE A 222 3.65 -8.63 1.32
C ILE A 222 3.65 -9.30 -0.04
N ALA A 223 4.80 -9.73 -0.53
CA ALA A 223 4.95 -10.26 -1.89
C ALA A 223 5.85 -11.48 -1.94
N ARG A 224 5.53 -12.43 -2.82
CA ARG A 224 6.46 -13.48 -3.23
C ARG A 224 7.44 -12.91 -4.24
N VAL A 225 8.69 -13.23 -4.05
CA VAL A 225 9.78 -12.86 -4.97
C VAL A 225 10.38 -14.16 -5.51
N GLU A 226 10.29 -14.31 -6.83
CA GLU A 226 10.90 -15.43 -7.56
C GLU A 226 11.91 -14.85 -8.57
N PRO A 227 13.22 -15.05 -8.38
CA PRO A 227 14.27 -14.35 -9.13
C PRO A 227 14.19 -14.56 -10.64
N SER A 228 13.71 -15.74 -11.07
CA SER A 228 13.67 -16.12 -12.49
C SER A 228 12.44 -15.65 -13.27
N SER A 229 11.47 -15.04 -12.60
CA SER A 229 10.13 -14.83 -13.14
C SER A 229 9.68 -13.37 -13.21
N THR A 230 10.42 -12.44 -12.58
CA THR A 230 10.04 -11.03 -12.58
C THR A 230 10.56 -10.37 -13.85
N PRO A 231 9.70 -9.78 -14.72
CA PRO A 231 10.16 -9.02 -15.89
C PRO A 231 11.09 -7.90 -15.45
N ALA A 232 12.16 -7.67 -16.21
CA ALA A 232 13.17 -6.63 -15.95
C ALA A 232 12.58 -5.21 -15.78
N ASN A 233 11.34 -5.00 -16.23
CA ASN A 233 10.63 -3.72 -16.14
C ASN A 233 9.91 -3.48 -14.80
N PHE A 234 9.85 -4.50 -13.94
CA PHE A 234 9.20 -4.40 -12.62
C PHE A 234 10.23 -4.79 -11.56
N LEU A 235 11.09 -3.87 -11.12
CA LEU A 235 12.16 -4.08 -10.13
C LEU A 235 12.89 -5.42 -10.30
N ASP A 236 14.09 -5.40 -10.88
CA ASP A 236 14.90 -6.61 -11.02
C ASP A 236 15.38 -7.09 -9.63
N TRP A 237 14.58 -7.95 -9.00
CA TRP A 237 14.89 -8.56 -7.72
C TRP A 237 16.03 -9.59 -7.79
N SER A 238 16.45 -10.02 -9.01
CA SER A 238 17.49 -11.03 -9.21
C SER A 238 18.85 -10.59 -8.65
N ILE A 239 19.09 -9.29 -8.59
CA ILE A 239 20.31 -8.70 -8.01
C ILE A 239 20.39 -9.01 -6.50
N LEU A 240 19.25 -8.94 -5.80
CA LEU A 240 19.19 -9.18 -4.36
C LEU A 240 18.89 -10.64 -4.03
N PHE A 241 17.93 -11.23 -4.72
CA PHE A 241 17.41 -12.57 -4.42
C PHE A 241 17.86 -13.56 -5.48
N GLN A 242 18.65 -14.55 -5.09
CA GLN A 242 19.05 -15.68 -5.95
C GLN A 242 18.10 -16.88 -5.79
N LYS A 243 17.32 -16.90 -4.73
CA LYS A 243 16.36 -17.94 -4.40
C LYS A 243 15.00 -17.32 -4.10
N PRO A 244 13.90 -18.09 -4.24
CA PRO A 244 12.58 -17.61 -3.85
C PRO A 244 12.54 -17.14 -2.40
N ALA A 245 11.86 -16.02 -2.16
CA ALA A 245 11.69 -15.43 -0.85
C ALA A 245 10.31 -14.78 -0.73
N VAL A 246 9.91 -14.43 0.48
CA VAL A 246 8.78 -13.55 0.71
C VAL A 246 9.29 -12.25 1.29
N VAL A 247 8.89 -11.14 0.71
CA VAL A 247 9.26 -9.80 1.18
C VAL A 247 8.04 -9.16 1.82
N MET A 248 8.22 -8.62 3.03
CA MET A 248 7.28 -7.75 3.71
C MET A 248 7.92 -6.37 3.85
N VAL A 249 7.24 -5.34 3.37
CA VAL A 249 7.65 -3.94 3.56
C VAL A 249 6.52 -3.22 4.28
N SER A 250 6.85 -2.37 5.22
CA SER A 250 5.88 -1.56 5.95
C SER A 250 6.39 -0.18 6.24
N ALA A 251 5.48 0.78 6.31
CA ALA A 251 5.78 2.14 6.72
C ALA A 251 4.81 2.59 7.82
N ARG A 252 5.36 3.23 8.86
CA ARG A 252 4.61 3.81 9.99
C ARG A 252 5.14 5.19 10.31
N TYR A 253 4.28 6.09 10.76
CA TYR A 253 4.68 7.44 11.14
C TYR A 253 4.66 7.60 12.66
N LEU A 254 5.86 7.87 13.24
CA LEU A 254 6.07 8.17 14.64
C LEU A 254 7.05 9.36 14.73
N ARG A 255 6.60 10.60 14.46
CA ARG A 255 7.42 11.80 14.30
C ARG A 255 8.33 11.79 13.06
N ALA A 256 8.74 10.65 12.58
CA ALA A 256 9.43 10.39 11.33
C ALA A 256 8.75 9.21 10.62
N LEU A 257 8.98 9.05 9.32
CA LEU A 257 8.48 7.89 8.58
C LEU A 257 9.46 6.73 8.78
N HIS A 258 9.04 5.73 9.56
CA HIS A 258 9.82 4.52 9.79
C HIS A 258 9.45 3.48 8.75
N LEU A 259 10.44 3.05 7.99
CA LEU A 259 10.36 1.94 7.05
C LEU A 259 10.94 0.69 7.70
N GLN A 260 10.31 -0.45 7.43
CA GLN A 260 10.82 -1.76 7.79
C GLN A 260 10.55 -2.71 6.64
N ALA A 261 11.60 -3.36 6.15
CA ALA A 261 11.51 -4.43 5.17
C ALA A 261 12.05 -5.71 5.80
N GLU A 262 11.31 -6.82 5.67
CA GLU A 262 11.74 -8.14 6.08
C GLU A 262 11.71 -9.08 4.88
N ALA A 263 12.80 -9.78 4.64
CA ALA A 263 12.87 -10.85 3.66
C ALA A 263 12.91 -12.20 4.38
N PHE A 264 11.92 -13.03 4.15
CA PHE A 264 11.80 -14.40 4.66
C PHE A 264 12.41 -15.34 3.64
N THR A 265 13.53 -15.96 4.00
CA THR A 265 14.29 -16.87 3.14
C THR A 265 14.03 -18.33 3.54
N ASN A 266 14.60 -19.28 2.78
CA ASN A 266 14.40 -20.69 3.05
C ASN A 266 15.35 -21.25 4.13
N SER A 267 16.41 -20.51 4.48
CA SER A 267 17.40 -20.91 5.47
C SER A 267 18.07 -19.70 6.11
N GLU A 268 18.71 -19.93 7.25
CA GLU A 268 19.52 -18.90 7.94
C GLU A 268 20.74 -18.47 7.09
N ASP A 269 21.36 -19.42 6.36
CA ASP A 269 22.49 -19.12 5.46
C ASP A 269 22.08 -18.19 4.31
N ASP A 270 20.87 -18.39 3.75
CA ASP A 270 20.33 -17.52 2.72
C ASP A 270 20.06 -16.12 3.28
N ALA A 271 19.54 -16.02 4.52
CA ALA A 271 19.33 -14.75 5.21
C ALA A 271 20.65 -14.02 5.48
N GLN A 272 21.67 -14.73 5.93
CA GLN A 272 23.01 -14.16 6.15
C GLN A 272 23.65 -13.66 4.85
N THR A 273 23.51 -14.44 3.77
CA THR A 273 24.00 -14.08 2.45
C THR A 273 23.31 -12.79 1.96
N LEU A 274 21.99 -12.70 2.07
CA LEU A 274 21.22 -11.51 1.69
C LEU A 274 21.61 -10.30 2.56
N THR A 275 21.75 -10.50 3.88
CA THR A 275 22.21 -9.46 4.81
C THR A 275 23.58 -8.92 4.42
N SER A 276 24.54 -9.80 4.09
CA SER A 276 25.88 -9.41 3.67
C SER A 276 25.86 -8.58 2.38
N ARG A 277 25.04 -8.95 1.39
CA ARG A 277 24.87 -8.19 0.16
C ARG A 277 24.27 -6.82 0.41
N LEU A 278 23.17 -6.74 1.16
CA LEU A 278 22.53 -5.47 1.50
C LEU A 278 23.51 -4.56 2.27
N SER A 279 24.26 -5.11 3.22
CA SER A 279 25.29 -4.36 3.95
C SER A 279 26.39 -3.82 3.04
N ALA A 280 26.81 -4.61 2.04
CA ALA A 280 27.79 -4.16 1.05
C ALA A 280 27.25 -2.99 0.22
N TYR A 281 26.00 -3.05 -0.24
CA TYR A 281 25.36 -1.93 -0.93
C TYR A 281 25.26 -0.69 -0.05
N LEU A 282 24.82 -0.82 1.20
CA LEU A 282 24.75 0.31 2.14
C LEU A 282 26.11 0.96 2.37
N ASN A 283 27.18 0.18 2.49
CA ASN A 283 28.55 0.70 2.63
C ASN A 283 28.98 1.52 1.40
N VAL A 284 28.61 1.09 0.19
CA VAL A 284 28.88 1.86 -1.04
C VAL A 284 28.10 3.18 -1.02
N PHE A 285 26.83 3.18 -0.61
CA PHE A 285 26.05 4.42 -0.49
C PHE A 285 26.64 5.38 0.56
N HIS A 286 27.04 4.91 1.73
CA HIS A 286 27.72 5.74 2.73
C HIS A 286 29.06 6.31 2.24
N ALA A 287 29.83 5.52 1.48
CA ALA A 287 31.07 6.00 0.88
C ALA A 287 30.81 7.08 -0.19
N ALA A 288 29.78 6.92 -1.02
CA ALA A 288 29.38 7.91 -2.02
C ALA A 288 28.91 9.23 -1.36
N GLU A 289 28.12 9.16 -0.29
CA GLU A 289 27.68 10.34 0.47
C GLU A 289 28.88 11.18 0.96
N SER A 290 29.90 10.52 1.51
CA SER A 290 31.10 11.20 2.00
C SER A 290 31.96 11.83 0.90
N SER A 291 31.81 11.39 -0.36
CA SER A 291 32.61 11.87 -1.51
C SER A 291 32.00 13.08 -2.24
N VAL A 292 30.69 13.33 -2.11
CA VAL A 292 29.98 14.39 -2.86
C VAL A 292 29.99 15.76 -2.16
N GLY A 293 30.53 15.89 -0.97
CA GLY A 293 30.35 17.04 -0.10
C GLY A 293 31.38 18.15 -0.20
N LEU A 294 31.28 19.08 -1.17
CA LEU A 294 31.95 20.39 -1.12
C LEU A 294 31.23 21.43 -0.18
N LYS A 295 30.01 21.15 0.29
CA LYS A 295 29.21 22.02 1.20
C LYS A 295 28.77 21.37 2.50
N GLY A 296 29.27 20.17 2.83
CA GLY A 296 28.77 19.36 3.95
C GLY A 296 27.43 18.67 3.61
N PRO A 297 27.22 17.43 4.07
CA PRO A 297 25.98 16.70 3.81
C PRO A 297 24.80 17.41 4.47
N ASP A 298 23.68 17.47 3.77
CA ASP A 298 22.42 17.94 4.33
C ASP A 298 22.08 17.12 5.60
N PRO A 299 21.78 17.76 6.75
CA PRO A 299 21.53 17.05 8.01
C PRO A 299 20.41 16.02 7.93
N ASP A 300 19.36 16.27 7.12
CA ASP A 300 18.25 15.34 6.96
C ASP A 300 18.65 14.12 6.12
N VAL A 301 19.47 14.35 5.07
CA VAL A 301 20.04 13.28 4.23
C VAL A 301 20.95 12.41 5.06
N LYS A 302 21.86 13.04 5.83
CA LYS A 302 22.76 12.33 6.76
C LYS A 302 21.97 11.51 7.78
N ALA A 303 20.98 12.09 8.44
CA ALA A 303 20.13 11.39 9.42
C ALA A 303 19.38 10.20 8.82
N PHE A 304 18.94 10.29 7.56
CA PHE A 304 18.34 9.16 6.84
C PHE A 304 19.35 8.03 6.65
N PHE A 305 20.54 8.32 6.09
CA PHE A 305 21.56 7.30 5.86
C PHE A 305 22.07 6.67 7.16
N ASP A 306 22.32 7.46 8.20
CA ASP A 306 22.74 6.97 9.53
C ASP A 306 21.67 6.05 10.18
N SER A 307 20.40 6.18 9.78
CA SER A 307 19.31 5.35 10.30
C SER A 307 19.16 4.00 9.60
N LEU A 308 19.82 3.82 8.43
CA LEU A 308 19.76 2.57 7.68
C LEU A 308 20.49 1.46 8.45
N SER A 309 19.77 0.38 8.71
CA SER A 309 20.32 -0.75 9.47
C SER A 309 19.84 -2.07 8.85
N VAL A 310 20.75 -3.00 8.69
CA VAL A 310 20.47 -4.37 8.23
C VAL A 310 20.89 -5.36 9.29
N SER A 311 20.04 -6.33 9.57
CA SER A 311 20.31 -7.39 10.55
C SER A 311 19.69 -8.71 10.13
N THR A 312 20.22 -9.82 10.65
CA THR A 312 19.67 -11.17 10.46
C THR A 312 18.96 -11.63 11.73
N LYS A 313 17.82 -12.31 11.59
CA LYS A 313 17.11 -12.95 12.68
C LYS A 313 16.55 -14.31 12.25
N GLY A 314 17.30 -15.39 12.51
CA GLY A 314 17.03 -16.73 12.00
C GLY A 314 17.01 -16.72 10.47
N ASP A 315 15.92 -17.18 9.86
CA ASP A 315 15.70 -17.23 8.42
C ASP A 315 15.27 -15.90 7.79
N ARG A 316 15.46 -14.76 8.50
CA ARG A 316 15.01 -13.45 8.05
C ARG A 316 16.11 -12.42 8.00
N THR A 317 16.14 -11.63 6.93
CA THR A 317 16.91 -10.39 6.83
C THR A 317 15.97 -9.22 7.08
N ILE A 318 16.36 -8.31 7.97
CA ILE A 318 15.56 -7.15 8.38
C ILE A 318 16.34 -5.89 8.01
N LEU A 319 15.74 -5.03 7.19
CA LEU A 319 16.22 -3.69 6.87
C LEU A 319 15.29 -2.67 7.53
N THR A 320 15.87 -1.71 8.25
CA THR A 320 15.11 -0.58 8.81
C THR A 320 15.68 0.74 8.37
N ALA A 321 14.81 1.74 8.23
CA ALA A 321 15.17 3.11 7.91
C ALA A 321 14.22 4.09 8.62
N SER A 322 14.72 5.30 8.90
CA SER A 322 13.90 6.40 9.40
C SER A 322 14.08 7.63 8.52
N ILE A 323 13.01 8.06 7.87
CA ILE A 323 13.01 9.22 6.98
C ILE A 323 12.57 10.45 7.78
N PRO A 324 13.48 11.41 8.00
CA PRO A 324 13.13 12.68 8.65
C PRO A 324 12.11 13.48 7.84
N PRO A 325 11.22 14.26 8.48
CA PRO A 325 10.24 15.07 7.76
C PRO A 325 10.86 16.07 6.77
N GLY A 326 12.05 16.61 7.09
CA GLY A 326 12.78 17.51 6.21
C GLY A 326 13.26 16.83 4.93
N PHE A 327 13.78 15.60 5.03
CA PHE A 327 14.15 14.81 3.86
C PHE A 327 12.94 14.52 2.96
N LEU A 328 11.82 14.09 3.56
CA LEU A 328 10.59 13.81 2.80
C LEU A 328 10.10 15.03 2.02
N ARG A 329 10.09 16.21 2.63
CA ARG A 329 9.72 17.47 1.95
C ARG A 329 10.62 17.79 0.77
N LYS A 330 11.95 17.62 0.92
CA LYS A 330 12.90 17.89 -0.15
C LYS A 330 12.74 16.91 -1.31
N ALA A 331 12.63 15.63 -1.01
CA ALA A 331 12.43 14.59 -2.04
C ALA A 331 11.14 14.81 -2.86
N LEU A 332 10.06 15.27 -2.23
CA LEU A 332 8.80 15.59 -2.91
C LEU A 332 8.88 16.90 -3.71
N ALA A 333 9.64 17.89 -3.23
CA ALA A 333 9.80 19.17 -3.94
C ALA A 333 10.68 19.06 -5.19
N GLU A 334 11.62 18.10 -5.22
CA GLU A 334 12.54 17.86 -6.33
C GLU A 334 11.99 16.84 -7.36
N SER A 335 10.81 16.25 -7.15
CA SER A 335 10.20 15.32 -8.10
C SER A 335 9.76 16.06 -9.37
N PRO A 336 10.33 15.77 -10.56
CA PRO A 336 10.06 16.52 -11.79
C PRO A 336 8.61 16.44 -12.25
N ASP A 337 7.92 15.34 -11.95
CA ASP A 337 6.53 15.09 -12.33
C ASP A 337 5.50 15.89 -11.51
N LEU A 338 5.93 16.55 -10.43
CA LEU A 338 5.09 17.40 -9.58
C LEU A 338 5.29 18.90 -9.85
N ALA A 339 6.19 19.27 -10.76
CA ALA A 339 6.35 20.66 -11.17
C ALA A 339 5.19 21.06 -12.12
N PRO A 340 4.50 22.20 -11.88
CA PRO A 340 3.51 22.68 -12.84
C PRO A 340 4.19 22.85 -14.20
N PRO A 341 3.52 22.53 -15.33
CA PRO A 341 4.11 22.68 -16.64
C PRO A 341 4.53 24.15 -16.81
N THR A 342 5.84 24.34 -16.98
CA THR A 342 6.40 25.67 -17.24
C THR A 342 5.68 26.21 -18.45
N SER A 343 4.90 27.27 -18.29
CA SER A 343 4.19 27.95 -19.37
C SER A 343 5.16 28.16 -20.51
N SER A 344 4.91 27.48 -21.63
CA SER A 344 5.69 27.56 -22.86
C SER A 344 6.01 29.00 -23.14
N GLN A 345 7.28 29.38 -23.09
CA GLN A 345 7.74 30.65 -23.55
C GLN A 345 7.23 30.83 -24.98
N LYS A 346 6.32 31.78 -25.14
CA LYS A 346 5.79 32.21 -26.40
C LYS A 346 6.98 32.62 -27.26
N THR A 347 7.35 31.78 -28.22
CA THR A 347 8.37 32.08 -29.23
C THR A 347 8.01 33.42 -29.86
N PRO A 348 8.91 34.40 -29.92
CA PRO A 348 8.61 35.67 -30.57
C PRO A 348 8.27 35.40 -32.03
N GLN A 349 7.06 35.76 -32.43
CA GLN A 349 6.61 35.70 -33.82
C GLN A 349 7.49 36.65 -34.65
N PRO A 350 8.12 36.22 -35.74
CA PRO A 350 8.88 37.09 -36.59
C PRO A 350 7.96 38.19 -37.17
N ALA A 351 8.44 39.46 -37.12
CA ALA A 351 7.74 40.61 -37.66
C ALA A 351 7.41 40.39 -39.16
N PRO A 352 6.22 40.85 -39.62
CA PRO A 352 5.86 40.77 -41.02
C PRO A 352 6.81 41.63 -41.89
N ALA A 353 7.34 41.00 -42.96
CA ALA A 353 8.19 41.66 -43.95
C ALA A 353 7.44 42.83 -44.60
N ALA A 354 8.10 43.98 -44.70
CA ALA A 354 7.60 45.17 -45.38
C ALA A 354 7.41 44.90 -46.91
N PRO A 355 6.38 45.52 -47.54
CA PRO A 355 6.11 45.32 -48.97
C PRO A 355 7.21 45.94 -49.83
N GLY A 356 7.85 45.12 -50.65
CA GLY A 356 8.84 45.53 -51.65
C GLY A 356 8.19 46.35 -52.74
N HIS A 357 8.73 47.58 -52.97
CA HIS A 357 8.39 48.42 -54.11
C HIS A 357 8.78 47.71 -55.40
N SER A 358 7.79 47.50 -56.26
CA SER A 358 7.96 47.15 -57.66
C SER A 358 8.48 48.42 -58.44
N ASN A 359 9.67 48.34 -58.97
CA ASN A 359 10.17 49.32 -59.93
C ASN A 359 10.08 48.69 -61.34
N SER A 360 9.11 49.21 -62.07
CA SER A 360 8.98 49.03 -63.50
C SER A 360 10.05 49.84 -64.22
N GLY A 361 10.92 49.19 -64.96
CA GLY A 361 11.92 49.80 -65.89
C GLY A 361 11.89 49.15 -67.25
N THR A 362 11.28 49.85 -68.14
CA THR A 362 11.16 49.57 -69.56
C THR A 362 12.55 49.65 -70.23
N GLN A 363 12.67 48.96 -71.38
CA GLN A 363 13.48 49.20 -72.58
C GLN A 363 14.57 48.15 -72.91
N ASN A 364 14.41 47.66 -74.00
CA ASN A 364 14.80 47.38 -75.42
C ASN A 364 15.02 45.92 -75.67
#